data_641e7945388592ba752875c96bf10ecf
#
_entry.id   641e7945388592ba752875c96bf10ecf
#
_cell.length_a   1.000
_cell.length_b   1.000
_cell.length_c   1.000
_cell.angle_alpha   90.00
_cell.angle_beta   90.00
_cell.angle_gamma   90.00
#
_symmetry.space_group_name_H-M   'P 1'
#
loop_
_entity.id
_entity.type
_entity.pdbx_description
1 polymer ?
#
loop_
_entity_poly.entity_id
_entity_poly.type
_entity_poly.pdbx_seq_one_letter_code
_entity_poly.pdbx_strand_id
1 'polypeptide(L)'
;SRIGGYFYAYGAHTTHGRALPYAQGVKLANEDMNVVVCGGDGDAFAIGMGHTIHAFKRNVNITYVVMDNHVYGLTKGQTSPRSDVGFVTKTSPHGSFESPLPICETAIASGATFVAQSYMVNRAQLVDLIKQGMQHEGFSFINVFSPCVTYNKQNGYDYFKDNLVNLPEGYDPTNRAEAFAMLGETNGLVTGLIYQDTTKPSFEQALYAANGGPHARALVHDVVKPDADMFASLCNEFK
;
A
#
# COMPACT_ATOMS: atom_id res chain seq x y z
N SER A 1 6.34 11.60 -2.05
CA SER A 1 5.10 12.00 -2.74
C SER A 1 4.62 13.34 -2.20
N ARG A 2 3.82 14.08 -2.99
CA ARG A 2 3.27 15.39 -2.60
C ARG A 2 1.75 15.35 -2.51
N ILE A 3 1.19 14.17 -2.37
CA ILE A 3 -0.26 13.96 -2.47
C ILE A 3 -1.04 14.84 -1.49
N GLY A 4 -0.58 15.00 -0.24
CA GLY A 4 -1.22 15.88 0.73
C GLY A 4 -1.39 17.34 0.29
N GLY A 5 -0.59 17.81 -0.69
CA GLY A 5 -0.71 19.15 -1.27
C GLY A 5 -1.75 19.27 -2.40
N TYR A 6 -2.34 18.15 -2.85
CA TYR A 6 -3.30 18.12 -3.95
C TYR A 6 -4.74 17.83 -3.53
N PHE A 7 -4.96 17.57 -2.24
CA PHE A 7 -6.28 17.25 -1.70
C PHE A 7 -6.73 18.28 -0.66
N TYR A 8 -7.99 18.65 -0.69
CA TYR A 8 -8.67 19.38 0.39
C TYR A 8 -9.07 18.40 1.49
N ALA A 9 -8.08 17.79 2.15
CA ALA A 9 -8.26 16.87 3.26
C ALA A 9 -7.09 17.01 4.22
N TYR A 10 -7.26 16.53 5.44
CA TYR A 10 -6.12 16.43 6.37
C TYR A 10 -5.08 15.46 5.80
N GLY A 11 -3.85 15.88 5.81
CA GLY A 11 -2.74 15.08 5.29
C GLY A 11 -1.51 15.17 6.17
N ALA A 12 -0.72 14.10 6.17
CA ALA A 12 0.56 14.05 6.84
C ALA A 12 1.62 13.47 5.91
N HIS A 13 2.80 14.08 5.92
CA HIS A 13 4.00 13.51 5.32
C HIS A 13 4.82 12.83 6.40
N THR A 14 5.21 11.59 6.16
CA THR A 14 5.98 10.80 7.11
C THR A 14 7.41 10.61 6.62
N THR A 15 8.25 10.07 7.49
CA THR A 15 9.57 9.58 7.11
C THR A 15 9.44 8.46 6.07
N HIS A 16 10.40 8.37 5.16
CA HIS A 16 10.45 7.35 4.10
C HIS A 16 10.26 5.93 4.66
N GLY A 17 9.34 5.17 4.04
CA GLY A 17 8.95 3.83 4.46
C GLY A 17 8.10 3.75 5.74
N ARG A 18 7.56 4.88 6.24
CA ARG A 18 6.82 4.92 7.51
C ARG A 18 5.38 5.40 7.39
N ALA A 19 4.86 5.50 6.17
CA ALA A 19 3.48 5.94 5.95
C ALA A 19 2.46 4.98 6.58
N LEU A 20 2.62 3.66 6.43
CA LEU A 20 1.69 2.66 6.94
C LEU A 20 1.60 2.62 8.48
N PRO A 21 2.71 2.56 9.27
CA PRO A 21 2.57 2.55 10.72
C PRO A 21 1.94 3.83 11.26
N TYR A 22 2.24 4.98 10.65
CA TYR A 22 1.58 6.24 10.99
C TYR A 22 0.07 6.18 10.71
N ALA A 23 -0.31 5.74 9.51
CA ALA A 23 -1.71 5.63 9.10
C ALA A 23 -2.51 4.64 9.94
N GLN A 24 -1.91 3.49 10.31
CA GLN A 24 -2.54 2.55 11.23
C GLN A 24 -2.80 3.20 12.59
N GLY A 25 -1.84 3.97 13.12
CA GLY A 25 -2.04 4.73 14.34
C GLY A 25 -3.20 5.73 14.25
N VAL A 26 -3.30 6.46 13.14
CA VAL A 26 -4.42 7.38 12.88
C VAL A 26 -5.75 6.65 12.83
N LYS A 27 -5.83 5.54 12.08
CA LYS A 27 -7.06 4.75 11.94
C LYS A 27 -7.51 4.15 13.27
N LEU A 28 -6.59 3.58 14.04
CA LEU A 28 -6.89 2.99 15.34
C LEU A 28 -7.25 4.04 16.42
N ALA A 29 -6.71 5.26 16.30
CA ALA A 29 -7.08 6.35 17.20
C ALA A 29 -8.48 6.92 16.90
N ASN A 30 -8.89 6.88 15.62
CA ASN A 30 -10.21 7.33 15.17
C ASN A 30 -10.69 6.44 14.01
N GLU A 31 -11.48 5.45 14.34
CA GLU A 31 -11.95 4.40 13.43
C GLU A 31 -12.99 4.91 12.41
N ASP A 32 -13.61 6.07 12.65
CA ASP A 32 -14.57 6.68 11.72
C ASP A 32 -13.88 7.36 10.52
N MET A 33 -12.56 7.55 10.60
CA MET A 33 -11.82 8.20 9.52
C MET A 33 -11.58 7.27 8.33
N ASN A 34 -11.85 7.79 7.13
CA ASN A 34 -11.33 7.18 5.91
C ASN A 34 -9.85 7.52 5.76
N VAL A 35 -8.99 6.51 5.81
CA VAL A 35 -7.54 6.68 5.73
C VAL A 35 -7.01 6.13 4.41
N VAL A 36 -6.48 7.03 3.59
CA VAL A 36 -5.82 6.69 2.33
C VAL A 36 -4.33 6.96 2.47
N VAL A 37 -3.53 5.97 2.18
CA VAL A 37 -2.05 6.05 2.21
C VAL A 37 -1.53 6.02 0.78
N CYS A 38 -0.53 6.83 0.50
CA CYS A 38 0.14 6.85 -0.79
C CYS A 38 1.65 6.75 -0.61
N GLY A 39 2.26 5.84 -1.36
CA GLY A 39 3.71 5.62 -1.36
C GLY A 39 4.25 5.34 -2.76
N GLY A 40 5.55 5.28 -2.92
CA GLY A 40 6.20 4.73 -4.10
C GLY A 40 6.64 3.28 -3.87
N ASP A 41 7.01 2.59 -4.94
CA ASP A 41 7.50 1.20 -4.88
C ASP A 41 8.73 1.04 -3.98
N GLY A 42 9.71 1.92 -4.10
CA GLY A 42 10.87 1.92 -3.20
C GLY A 42 10.54 2.26 -1.75
N ASP A 43 9.53 3.11 -1.52
CA ASP A 43 9.01 3.44 -0.19
C ASP A 43 8.34 2.24 0.46
N ALA A 44 7.46 1.60 -0.28
CA ALA A 44 6.64 0.48 0.18
C ALA A 44 7.42 -0.83 0.37
N PHE A 45 8.29 -1.14 -0.59
CA PHE A 45 8.83 -2.50 -0.77
C PHE A 45 10.34 -2.63 -0.52
N ALA A 46 11.02 -1.52 -0.20
CA ALA A 46 12.38 -1.55 0.34
C ALA A 46 12.34 -1.27 1.84
N ILE A 47 12.62 -0.02 2.24
CA ILE A 47 12.71 0.37 3.66
C ILE A 47 11.39 0.21 4.42
N GLY A 48 10.25 0.28 3.73
CA GLY A 48 8.91 0.08 4.29
C GLY A 48 8.43 -1.36 4.33
N MET A 49 9.16 -2.33 3.73
CA MET A 49 8.67 -3.68 3.50
C MET A 49 8.13 -4.38 4.76
N GLY A 50 8.85 -4.29 5.88
CA GLY A 50 8.39 -4.87 7.14
C GLY A 50 7.04 -4.32 7.59
N HIS A 51 6.81 -3.01 7.44
CA HIS A 51 5.53 -2.38 7.76
C HIS A 51 4.43 -2.78 6.78
N THR A 52 4.77 -2.91 5.49
CA THR A 52 3.84 -3.30 4.43
C THR A 52 3.32 -4.73 4.66
N ILE A 53 4.20 -5.69 4.91
CA ILE A 53 3.81 -7.08 5.23
C ILE A 53 2.93 -7.15 6.49
N HIS A 54 3.32 -6.44 7.54
CA HIS A 54 2.52 -6.44 8.77
C HIS A 54 1.18 -5.72 8.61
N ALA A 55 1.06 -4.72 7.73
CA ALA A 55 -0.22 -4.08 7.41
C ALA A 55 -1.15 -5.04 6.67
N PHE A 56 -0.65 -5.78 5.66
CA PHE A 56 -1.40 -6.84 4.99
C PHE A 56 -1.93 -7.88 5.98
N LYS A 57 -1.05 -8.36 6.87
CA LYS A 57 -1.42 -9.37 7.88
C LYS A 57 -2.49 -8.88 8.85
N ARG A 58 -2.34 -7.63 9.34
CA ARG A 58 -3.25 -7.05 10.34
C ARG A 58 -4.64 -6.77 9.80
N ASN A 59 -4.77 -6.48 8.55
CA ASN A 59 -6.03 -6.15 7.89
C ASN A 59 -6.77 -4.95 8.51
N VAL A 60 -6.01 -3.92 8.94
CA VAL A 60 -6.59 -2.64 9.39
C VAL A 60 -7.30 -1.97 8.22
N ASN A 61 -8.47 -1.38 8.45
CA ASN A 61 -9.29 -0.75 7.40
C ASN A 61 -8.63 0.54 6.87
N ILE A 62 -7.74 0.37 5.91
CA ILE A 62 -6.91 1.41 5.24
C ILE A 62 -6.80 1.08 3.76
N THR A 63 -6.88 2.11 2.92
CA THR A 63 -6.58 1.99 1.48
C THR A 63 -5.15 2.45 1.21
N TYR A 64 -4.31 1.56 0.69
CA TYR A 64 -2.92 1.85 0.35
C TYR A 64 -2.72 1.84 -1.16
N VAL A 65 -2.38 3.00 -1.72
CA VAL A 65 -2.10 3.21 -3.14
C VAL A 65 -0.60 3.36 -3.32
N VAL A 66 0.01 2.46 -4.08
CA VAL A 66 1.43 2.50 -4.39
C VAL A 66 1.64 2.92 -5.84
N MET A 67 2.38 4.00 -6.04
CA MET A 67 2.80 4.46 -7.37
C MET A 67 4.08 3.74 -7.76
N ASP A 68 3.91 2.69 -8.56
CA ASP A 68 4.97 1.78 -8.99
C ASP A 68 5.58 2.29 -10.31
N ASN A 69 6.81 2.76 -10.25
CA ASN A 69 7.56 3.25 -11.42
C ASN A 69 8.88 2.50 -11.67
N HIS A 70 9.13 1.43 -10.92
CA HIS A 70 10.29 0.54 -11.05
C HIS A 70 11.64 1.26 -10.85
N VAL A 71 11.67 2.39 -10.15
CA VAL A 71 12.89 3.17 -9.90
C VAL A 71 12.75 4.14 -8.73
N TYR A 72 13.84 4.45 -8.03
CA TYR A 72 13.86 5.59 -7.13
C TYR A 72 13.98 6.89 -7.94
N GLY A 73 12.85 7.54 -8.23
CA GLY A 73 12.83 8.76 -9.03
C GLY A 73 13.37 9.99 -8.28
N LEU A 74 12.99 10.18 -7.01
CA LEU A 74 13.37 11.37 -6.23
C LEU A 74 14.88 11.47 -6.01
N THR A 75 15.56 10.37 -5.79
CA THR A 75 17.00 10.27 -5.56
C THR A 75 17.82 10.12 -6.84
N LYS A 76 17.20 10.32 -8.00
CA LYS A 76 17.80 10.41 -9.33
C LYS A 76 18.15 9.07 -9.99
N GLY A 77 17.40 8.03 -9.75
CA GLY A 77 17.36 6.87 -10.64
C GLY A 77 18.09 5.62 -10.14
N GLN A 78 18.12 5.35 -8.84
CA GLN A 78 18.61 4.07 -8.31
C GLN A 78 17.60 2.95 -8.57
N THR A 79 18.08 1.71 -8.61
CA THR A 79 17.21 0.52 -8.67
C THR A 79 16.31 0.46 -7.45
N SER A 80 15.02 0.17 -7.66
CA SER A 80 14.04 -0.14 -6.62
C SER A 80 13.80 -1.65 -6.55
N PRO A 81 13.08 -2.17 -5.55
CA PRO A 81 12.71 -3.59 -5.51
C PRO A 81 11.85 -4.06 -6.68
N ARG A 82 11.36 -3.13 -7.49
CA ARG A 82 10.55 -3.40 -8.68
C ARG A 82 11.32 -3.27 -10.00
N SER A 83 12.59 -2.85 -9.95
CA SER A 83 13.43 -2.73 -11.15
C SER A 83 13.67 -4.09 -11.78
N ASP A 84 13.61 -4.12 -13.12
CA ASP A 84 13.85 -5.34 -13.89
C ASP A 84 15.31 -5.79 -13.81
N VAL A 85 15.53 -7.08 -14.01
CA VAL A 85 16.89 -7.63 -14.17
C VAL A 85 17.56 -6.95 -15.35
N GLY A 86 18.82 -6.56 -15.18
CA GLY A 86 19.59 -5.87 -16.20
C GLY A 86 19.33 -4.35 -16.27
N PHE A 87 18.44 -3.77 -15.45
CA PHE A 87 18.20 -2.33 -15.44
C PHE A 87 19.46 -1.57 -14.98
N VAL A 88 20.05 -0.82 -15.91
CA VAL A 88 21.32 -0.08 -15.71
C VAL A 88 21.06 1.29 -15.11
N THR A 89 21.75 1.60 -14.04
CA THR A 89 21.72 2.91 -13.36
C THR A 89 23.14 3.38 -13.03
N LYS A 90 23.28 4.62 -12.57
CA LYS A 90 24.59 5.14 -12.13
C LYS A 90 25.16 4.35 -10.94
N THR A 91 24.31 3.81 -10.09
CA THR A 91 24.71 3.01 -8.92
C THR A 91 24.79 1.51 -9.21
N SER A 92 24.24 1.08 -10.33
CA SER A 92 24.26 -0.30 -10.82
C SER A 92 24.70 -0.33 -12.28
N PRO A 93 26.00 -0.05 -12.57
CA PRO A 93 26.49 0.12 -13.95
C PRO A 93 26.48 -1.17 -14.77
N HIS A 94 26.44 -2.32 -14.12
CA HIS A 94 26.33 -3.65 -14.74
C HIS A 94 24.88 -4.18 -14.81
N GLY A 95 23.90 -3.34 -14.46
CA GLY A 95 22.50 -3.69 -14.36
C GLY A 95 22.11 -4.28 -12.99
N SER A 96 20.79 -4.34 -12.73
CA SER A 96 20.23 -5.02 -11.57
C SER A 96 20.39 -6.52 -11.72
N PHE A 97 20.80 -7.22 -10.66
CA PHE A 97 20.88 -8.68 -10.63
C PHE A 97 19.67 -9.31 -9.94
N GLU A 98 18.86 -8.49 -9.27
CA GLU A 98 17.69 -8.92 -8.53
C GLU A 98 16.45 -8.95 -9.41
N SER A 99 15.62 -9.98 -9.25
CA SER A 99 14.32 -10.05 -9.90
C SER A 99 13.34 -9.07 -9.24
N PRO A 100 12.43 -8.47 -10.01
CA PRO A 100 11.38 -7.63 -9.46
C PRO A 100 10.55 -8.38 -8.41
N LEU A 101 10.29 -7.73 -7.27
CA LEU A 101 9.47 -8.30 -6.22
C LEU A 101 8.03 -8.53 -6.71
N PRO A 102 7.44 -9.73 -6.57
CA PRO A 102 6.05 -10.02 -6.94
C PRO A 102 5.10 -9.46 -5.87
N ILE A 103 4.73 -8.20 -5.99
CA ILE A 103 4.06 -7.44 -4.93
C ILE A 103 2.60 -7.83 -4.69
N CYS A 104 1.85 -8.17 -5.75
CA CYS A 104 0.46 -8.60 -5.62
C CYS A 104 0.38 -9.99 -5.00
N GLU A 105 1.22 -10.92 -5.45
CA GLU A 105 1.36 -12.26 -4.85
C GLU A 105 1.79 -12.17 -3.38
N THR A 106 2.75 -11.29 -3.09
CA THR A 106 3.20 -11.02 -1.71
C THR A 106 2.07 -10.47 -0.84
N ALA A 107 1.25 -9.56 -1.37
CA ALA A 107 0.10 -9.01 -0.65
C ALA A 107 -0.94 -10.10 -0.34
N ILE A 108 -1.31 -10.92 -1.33
CA ILE A 108 -2.26 -12.03 -1.17
C ILE A 108 -1.71 -13.07 -0.18
N ALA A 109 -0.44 -13.45 -0.34
CA ALA A 109 0.21 -14.43 0.53
C ALA A 109 0.30 -13.95 1.99
N SER A 110 0.50 -12.64 2.18
CA SER A 110 0.59 -12.01 3.49
C SER A 110 -0.76 -11.70 4.14
N GLY A 111 -1.87 -11.91 3.42
CA GLY A 111 -3.22 -11.83 3.96
C GLY A 111 -3.94 -10.50 3.75
N ALA A 112 -3.53 -9.69 2.76
CA ALA A 112 -4.34 -8.58 2.28
C ALA A 112 -5.67 -9.10 1.74
N THR A 113 -6.75 -8.38 2.03
CA THR A 113 -8.11 -8.80 1.69
C THR A 113 -8.68 -8.10 0.47
N PHE A 114 -8.00 -7.10 -0.04
CA PHE A 114 -8.31 -6.45 -1.31
C PHE A 114 -6.99 -6.14 -2.02
N VAL A 115 -6.79 -6.73 -3.20
CA VAL A 115 -5.58 -6.52 -4.02
C VAL A 115 -6.00 -6.18 -5.43
N ALA A 116 -5.65 -4.99 -5.87
CA ALA A 116 -5.97 -4.49 -7.20
C ALA A 116 -4.73 -3.87 -7.86
N GLN A 117 -4.76 -3.81 -9.17
CA GLN A 117 -3.71 -3.19 -9.95
C GLN A 117 -4.30 -2.37 -11.09
N SER A 118 -3.72 -1.21 -11.37
CA SER A 118 -4.17 -0.35 -12.46
C SER A 118 -3.01 0.37 -13.11
N TYR A 119 -3.30 1.02 -14.23
CA TYR A 119 -2.37 1.88 -14.94
C TYR A 119 -2.83 3.34 -14.83
N MET A 120 -1.90 4.24 -14.51
CA MET A 120 -2.23 5.66 -14.27
C MET A 120 -2.97 6.35 -15.42
N VAL A 121 -2.83 5.83 -16.65
CA VAL A 121 -3.50 6.38 -17.84
C VAL A 121 -4.98 5.94 -17.89
N ASN A 122 -5.30 4.76 -17.36
CA ASN A 122 -6.68 4.28 -17.26
C ASN A 122 -7.38 4.89 -16.03
N ARG A 123 -7.70 6.17 -16.12
CA ARG A 123 -8.25 6.95 -15.00
C ARG A 123 -9.58 6.43 -14.50
N ALA A 124 -10.43 5.93 -15.40
CA ALA A 124 -11.76 5.42 -15.03
C ALA A 124 -11.62 4.19 -14.13
N GLN A 125 -10.84 3.21 -14.56
CA GLN A 125 -10.56 2.01 -13.76
C GLN A 125 -9.87 2.34 -12.43
N LEU A 126 -8.87 3.23 -12.47
CA LEU A 126 -8.12 3.60 -11.25
C LEU A 126 -9.03 4.26 -10.21
N VAL A 127 -9.89 5.20 -10.63
CA VAL A 127 -10.83 5.87 -9.72
C VAL A 127 -11.82 4.88 -9.14
N ASP A 128 -12.33 3.95 -9.96
CA ASP A 128 -13.27 2.93 -9.52
C ASP A 128 -12.62 1.98 -8.50
N LEU A 129 -11.42 1.48 -8.77
CA LEU A 129 -10.69 0.60 -7.85
C LEU A 129 -10.34 1.29 -6.52
N ILE A 130 -9.98 2.58 -6.55
CA ILE A 130 -9.75 3.33 -5.31
C ILE A 130 -11.05 3.46 -4.50
N LYS A 131 -12.18 3.75 -5.15
CA LYS A 131 -13.49 3.82 -4.47
C LYS A 131 -13.87 2.47 -3.86
N GLN A 132 -13.72 1.38 -4.61
CA GLN A 132 -13.97 0.03 -4.11
C GLN A 132 -13.06 -0.28 -2.91
N GLY A 133 -11.77 0.05 -3.01
CA GLY A 133 -10.82 -0.12 -1.91
C GLY A 133 -11.17 0.68 -0.66
N MET A 134 -11.69 1.90 -0.82
CA MET A 134 -12.17 2.72 0.32
C MET A 134 -13.47 2.21 0.94
N GLN A 135 -14.26 1.45 0.19
CA GLN A 135 -15.51 0.82 0.66
C GLN A 135 -15.30 -0.57 1.25
N HIS A 136 -14.17 -1.19 0.96
CA HIS A 136 -13.82 -2.50 1.48
C HIS A 136 -13.50 -2.43 2.97
N GLU A 137 -14.07 -3.35 3.75
CA GLU A 137 -13.79 -3.48 5.19
C GLU A 137 -12.55 -4.34 5.41
N GLY A 138 -11.40 -3.69 5.56
CA GLY A 138 -10.11 -4.32 5.72
C GLY A 138 -9.02 -3.57 4.95
N PHE A 139 -7.88 -4.21 4.77
CA PHE A 139 -6.73 -3.59 4.12
C PHE A 139 -6.83 -3.72 2.61
N SER A 140 -6.94 -2.59 1.93
CA SER A 140 -6.96 -2.49 0.48
C SER A 140 -5.60 -2.07 -0.06
N PHE A 141 -5.01 -2.92 -0.89
CA PHE A 141 -3.76 -2.64 -1.60
C PHE A 141 -4.04 -2.40 -3.08
N ILE A 142 -3.61 -1.25 -3.60
CA ILE A 142 -3.78 -0.88 -5.00
C ILE A 142 -2.42 -0.49 -5.56
N ASN A 143 -1.87 -1.33 -6.42
CA ASN A 143 -0.68 -1.01 -7.18
C ASN A 143 -1.03 -0.22 -8.44
N VAL A 144 -0.30 0.87 -8.70
CA VAL A 144 -0.54 1.73 -9.87
C VAL A 144 0.72 1.86 -10.69
N PHE A 145 0.75 1.22 -11.85
CA PHE A 145 1.84 1.43 -12.82
C PHE A 145 1.91 2.89 -13.22
N SER A 146 3.02 3.53 -12.89
CA SER A 146 3.21 4.99 -12.94
C SER A 146 4.57 5.34 -13.52
N PRO A 147 4.76 5.23 -14.85
CA PRO A 147 6.06 5.36 -15.49
C PRO A 147 6.86 6.60 -15.10
N CYS A 148 8.14 6.43 -14.78
CA CYS A 148 9.07 7.53 -14.55
C CYS A 148 9.77 7.91 -15.86
N VAL A 149 9.26 8.93 -16.54
CA VAL A 149 9.78 9.36 -17.85
C VAL A 149 11.22 9.88 -17.83
N THR A 150 11.72 10.25 -16.66
CA THR A 150 13.05 10.82 -16.50
C THR A 150 14.13 9.76 -16.30
N TYR A 151 13.88 8.80 -15.42
CA TYR A 151 14.91 7.88 -14.95
C TYR A 151 14.70 6.43 -15.38
N ASN A 152 13.50 6.02 -15.74
CA ASN A 152 13.20 4.68 -16.23
C ASN A 152 12.67 4.75 -17.66
N LYS A 153 13.55 4.58 -18.64
CA LYS A 153 13.18 4.54 -20.05
C LYS A 153 12.72 3.15 -20.50
N GLN A 154 13.05 2.12 -19.73
CA GLN A 154 12.73 0.74 -20.05
C GLN A 154 11.25 0.46 -19.81
N ASN A 155 10.72 0.86 -18.64
CA ASN A 155 9.31 0.69 -18.28
C ASN A 155 8.56 2.01 -18.52
N GLY A 156 8.56 2.49 -19.75
CA GLY A 156 7.87 3.70 -20.17
C GLY A 156 6.40 3.49 -20.47
N TYR A 157 5.73 4.53 -20.97
CA TYR A 157 4.31 4.47 -21.33
C TYR A 157 4.00 3.41 -22.39
N ASP A 158 4.84 3.30 -23.42
CA ASP A 158 4.66 2.32 -24.49
C ASP A 158 4.83 0.90 -23.98
N TYR A 159 5.82 0.66 -23.10
CA TYR A 159 5.99 -0.64 -22.46
C TYR A 159 4.71 -1.12 -21.75
N PHE A 160 4.15 -0.30 -20.88
CA PHE A 160 2.93 -0.69 -20.17
C PHE A 160 1.71 -0.78 -21.07
N LYS A 161 1.61 0.09 -22.09
CA LYS A 161 0.53 0.03 -23.07
C LYS A 161 0.52 -1.29 -23.86
N ASP A 162 1.70 -1.80 -24.21
CA ASP A 162 1.83 -2.98 -25.06
C ASP A 162 1.81 -4.30 -24.27
N ASN A 163 2.11 -4.27 -22.97
CA ASN A 163 2.26 -5.48 -22.16
C ASN A 163 1.17 -5.66 -21.08
N LEU A 164 0.45 -4.60 -20.70
CA LEU A 164 -0.61 -4.75 -19.72
C LEU A 164 -1.84 -5.43 -20.32
N VAL A 165 -2.37 -6.40 -19.60
CA VAL A 165 -3.64 -7.05 -19.91
C VAL A 165 -4.70 -6.71 -18.87
N ASN A 166 -5.96 -6.66 -19.26
CA ASN A 166 -7.07 -6.59 -18.32
C ASN A 166 -7.46 -7.98 -17.86
N LEU A 167 -7.99 -8.07 -16.65
CA LEU A 167 -8.63 -9.32 -16.21
C LEU A 167 -9.71 -9.74 -17.20
N PRO A 168 -9.86 -11.07 -17.49
CA PRO A 168 -10.85 -11.57 -18.43
C PRO A 168 -12.28 -11.34 -17.91
N GLU A 169 -13.22 -11.30 -18.84
CA GLU A 169 -14.64 -11.26 -18.50
C GLU A 169 -15.04 -12.54 -17.72
N GLY A 170 -15.78 -12.36 -16.63
CA GLY A 170 -16.16 -13.47 -15.74
C GLY A 170 -15.09 -13.91 -14.74
N TYR A 171 -13.97 -13.19 -14.64
CA TYR A 171 -12.97 -13.45 -13.60
C TYR A 171 -13.57 -13.31 -12.21
N ASP A 172 -13.30 -14.31 -11.34
CA ASP A 172 -13.75 -14.31 -9.94
C ASP A 172 -12.64 -13.85 -9.00
N PRO A 173 -12.67 -12.61 -8.50
CA PRO A 173 -11.64 -12.10 -7.58
C PRO A 173 -11.65 -12.79 -6.21
N THR A 174 -12.68 -13.58 -5.87
CA THR A 174 -12.72 -14.33 -4.61
C THR A 174 -11.92 -15.63 -4.67
N ASN A 175 -11.56 -16.07 -5.87
CA ASN A 175 -10.78 -17.27 -6.08
C ASN A 175 -9.28 -17.00 -5.94
N ARG A 176 -8.76 -17.25 -4.74
CA ARG A 176 -7.33 -17.03 -4.42
C ARG A 176 -6.36 -17.79 -5.33
N ALA A 177 -6.71 -19.02 -5.71
CA ALA A 177 -5.84 -19.84 -6.57
C ALA A 177 -5.77 -19.26 -7.99
N GLU A 178 -6.90 -18.81 -8.52
CA GLU A 178 -6.99 -18.15 -9.83
C GLU A 178 -6.23 -16.81 -9.84
N ALA A 179 -6.27 -16.06 -8.73
CA ALA A 179 -5.48 -14.83 -8.60
C ALA A 179 -3.97 -15.09 -8.72
N PHE A 180 -3.44 -16.13 -8.07
CA PHE A 180 -2.03 -16.51 -8.23
C PHE A 180 -1.71 -17.02 -9.65
N ALA A 181 -2.57 -17.81 -10.25
CA ALA A 181 -2.40 -18.29 -11.63
C ALA A 181 -2.33 -17.12 -12.61
N MET A 182 -3.28 -16.18 -12.52
CA MET A 182 -3.35 -14.99 -13.35
C MET A 182 -2.10 -14.12 -13.23
N LEU A 183 -1.62 -13.88 -12.01
CA LEU A 183 -0.40 -13.11 -11.76
C LEU A 183 0.84 -13.82 -12.35
N GLY A 184 0.94 -15.14 -12.21
CA GLY A 184 2.03 -15.94 -12.77
C GLY A 184 2.03 -15.94 -14.30
N GLU A 185 0.89 -16.17 -14.94
CA GLU A 185 0.73 -16.21 -16.39
C GLU A 185 1.02 -14.87 -17.07
N THR A 186 0.72 -13.76 -16.38
CA THR A 186 0.92 -12.41 -16.89
C THR A 186 2.23 -11.76 -16.41
N ASN A 187 3.05 -12.47 -15.65
CA ASN A 187 4.22 -11.91 -14.96
C ASN A 187 3.88 -10.64 -14.14
N GLY A 188 2.70 -10.63 -13.53
CA GLY A 188 2.19 -9.51 -12.75
C GLY A 188 1.72 -8.30 -13.59
N LEU A 189 1.66 -8.39 -14.91
CA LEU A 189 1.25 -7.30 -15.82
C LEU A 189 -0.27 -7.37 -16.13
N VAL A 190 -1.09 -7.51 -15.11
CA VAL A 190 -2.56 -7.56 -15.23
C VAL A 190 -3.19 -6.40 -14.46
N THR A 191 -4.31 -5.85 -14.98
CA THR A 191 -5.02 -4.74 -14.33
C THR A 191 -6.48 -5.12 -14.04
N GLY A 192 -6.96 -4.65 -12.89
CA GLY A 192 -8.31 -4.91 -12.36
C GLY A 192 -8.28 -5.23 -10.88
N LEU A 193 -9.42 -5.69 -10.34
CA LEU A 193 -9.53 -6.26 -8.99
C LEU A 193 -9.07 -7.71 -9.02
N ILE A 194 -7.82 -7.95 -8.59
CA ILE A 194 -7.16 -9.26 -8.69
C ILE A 194 -7.64 -10.22 -7.60
N TYR A 195 -7.79 -9.72 -6.38
CA TYR A 195 -8.22 -10.56 -5.26
C TYR A 195 -9.06 -9.77 -4.26
N GLN A 196 -10.11 -10.41 -3.75
CA GLN A 196 -10.95 -9.88 -2.69
C GLN A 196 -11.41 -11.00 -1.76
N ASP A 197 -11.24 -10.80 -0.44
CA ASP A 197 -11.79 -11.65 0.60
C ASP A 197 -12.66 -10.80 1.55
N THR A 198 -13.96 -11.01 1.48
CA THR A 198 -14.94 -10.33 2.34
C THR A 198 -15.31 -11.16 3.58
N THR A 199 -14.70 -12.33 3.77
CA THR A 199 -14.99 -13.24 4.88
C THR A 199 -14.05 -13.03 6.07
N LYS A 200 -12.84 -12.57 5.81
CA LYS A 200 -11.86 -12.28 6.85
C LYS A 200 -12.21 -10.93 7.53
N PRO A 201 -12.41 -10.92 8.85
CA PRO A 201 -12.73 -9.67 9.55
C PRO A 201 -11.58 -8.67 9.46
N SER A 202 -11.91 -7.38 9.47
CA SER A 202 -10.92 -6.33 9.67
C SER A 202 -10.31 -6.41 11.05
N PHE A 203 -9.17 -5.74 11.26
CA PHE A 203 -8.53 -5.67 12.58
C PHE A 203 -9.48 -5.10 13.63
N GLU A 204 -10.23 -4.06 13.27
CA GLU A 204 -11.20 -3.39 14.13
C GLU A 204 -12.35 -4.34 14.52
N GLN A 205 -12.91 -5.07 13.56
CA GLN A 205 -13.95 -6.07 13.82
C GLN A 205 -13.46 -7.21 14.75
N ALA A 206 -12.23 -7.70 14.50
CA ALA A 206 -11.62 -8.72 15.36
C ALA A 206 -11.37 -8.20 16.80
N LEU A 207 -10.93 -6.94 16.92
CA LEU A 207 -10.74 -6.27 18.20
C LEU A 207 -12.07 -6.12 18.96
N TYR A 208 -13.14 -5.71 18.28
CA TYR A 208 -14.47 -5.60 18.87
C TYR A 208 -15.00 -6.95 19.36
N ALA A 209 -14.84 -8.00 18.56
CA ALA A 209 -15.26 -9.34 18.96
C ALA A 209 -14.51 -9.82 20.22
N ALA A 210 -13.22 -9.47 20.35
CA ALA A 210 -12.42 -9.82 21.52
C ALA A 210 -12.77 -9.01 22.77
N ASN A 211 -13.21 -7.75 22.61
CA ASN A 211 -13.44 -6.80 23.70
C ASN A 211 -14.94 -6.58 24.06
N GLY A 212 -15.84 -7.37 23.45
CA GLY A 212 -17.28 -7.30 23.74
C GLY A 212 -18.03 -6.15 23.05
N GLY A 213 -17.45 -5.55 22.03
CA GLY A 213 -18.09 -4.53 21.19
C GLY A 213 -17.19 -3.37 20.80
N PRO A 214 -17.69 -2.45 19.95
CA PRO A 214 -16.97 -1.25 19.55
C PRO A 214 -16.76 -0.29 20.70
N HIS A 215 -15.72 0.51 20.65
CA HIS A 215 -15.52 1.60 21.61
C HIS A 215 -16.69 2.59 21.53
N ALA A 216 -17.14 3.09 22.69
CA ALA A 216 -18.25 4.04 22.77
C ALA A 216 -17.93 5.37 22.05
N ARG A 217 -16.65 5.67 21.88
CA ARG A 217 -16.12 6.82 21.13
C ARG A 217 -14.69 6.54 20.66
N ALA A 218 -14.21 7.32 19.69
CA ALA A 218 -12.84 7.22 19.21
C ALA A 218 -11.82 7.39 20.35
N LEU A 219 -10.78 6.54 20.38
CA LEU A 219 -9.75 6.55 21.43
C LEU A 219 -9.06 7.92 21.56
N VAL A 220 -8.99 8.69 20.47
CA VAL A 220 -8.43 10.05 20.50
C VAL A 220 -9.16 10.98 21.49
N HIS A 221 -10.40 10.70 21.84
CA HIS A 221 -11.17 11.46 22.83
C HIS A 221 -10.89 11.02 24.27
N ASP A 222 -10.24 9.88 24.45
CA ASP A 222 -9.89 9.32 25.76
C ASP A 222 -8.44 9.66 26.15
N VAL A 223 -7.80 10.59 25.45
CA VAL A 223 -6.48 11.08 25.81
C VAL A 223 -6.56 11.70 27.19
N VAL A 224 -6.14 10.96 28.20
CA VAL A 224 -5.93 11.45 29.55
C VAL A 224 -4.91 12.58 29.43
N LYS A 225 -5.28 13.79 29.89
CA LYS A 225 -4.30 14.87 30.02
C LYS A 225 -3.17 14.34 30.89
N PRO A 226 -1.91 14.41 30.45
CA PRO A 226 -0.80 13.96 31.26
C PRO A 226 -0.88 14.65 32.61
N ASP A 227 -0.92 13.86 33.68
CA ASP A 227 -0.76 14.39 35.02
C ASP A 227 0.64 14.99 35.09
N ALA A 228 0.71 16.31 35.25
CA ALA A 228 1.99 17.03 35.24
C ALA A 228 2.93 16.56 36.37
N ASP A 229 2.35 16.14 37.50
CA ASP A 229 3.10 15.65 38.65
C ASP A 229 3.65 14.24 38.40
N MET A 230 2.84 13.37 37.77
CA MET A 230 3.29 12.04 37.35
C MET A 230 4.37 12.13 36.26
N PHE A 231 4.24 13.05 35.31
CA PHE A 231 5.25 13.27 34.29
C PHE A 231 6.55 13.81 34.87
N ALA A 232 6.47 14.76 35.79
CA ALA A 232 7.63 15.30 36.52
C ALA A 232 8.35 14.23 37.36
N SER A 233 7.58 13.35 38.03
CA SER A 233 8.13 12.21 38.78
C SER A 233 8.89 11.26 37.85
N LEU A 234 8.28 10.89 36.72
CA LEU A 234 8.92 10.02 35.71
C LEU A 234 10.22 10.64 35.19
N CYS A 235 10.24 11.95 34.90
CA CYS A 235 11.44 12.64 34.45
C CYS A 235 12.56 12.68 35.52
N ASN A 236 12.20 12.63 36.81
CA ASN A 236 13.16 12.61 37.88
C ASN A 236 13.79 11.23 38.11
N GLU A 237 13.13 10.14 37.72
CA GLU A 237 13.70 8.78 37.76
C GLU A 237 14.83 8.57 36.76
N PHE A 238 14.90 9.40 35.69
CA PHE A 238 15.93 9.34 34.65
C PHE A 238 17.01 10.42 34.74
N LYS A 239 17.06 11.17 35.84
CA LYS A 239 18.15 12.11 36.16
C LYS A 239 19.18 11.49 37.09
#